data_fd6234b77dfde37734c6231a0eb3cc5d
#
_entry.id   fd6234b77dfde37734c6231a0eb3cc5d
#
_cell.length_a   1.000
_cell.length_b   1.000
_cell.length_c   1.000
_cell.angle_alpha   90.00
_cell.angle_beta   90.00
_cell.angle_gamma   90.00
#
_symmetry.space_group_name_H-M   'P 1'
#
loop_
_entity.id
_entity.type
_entity.pdbx_description
1 polymer ?
#
loop_
_entity_poly.entity_id
_entity_poly.type
_entity_poly.pdbx_seq_one_letter_code
_entity_poly.pdbx_strand_id
1 'polypeptide(L)'
;YGCGIRYRYGMFKQKIVDGYQIEVPDNWLKNGNPFELRRPEYAKEVKFGGYIETRYENGNYHFEHKNYQSVLAVPVDMPIVGYGNNIVNTLRVWDAEAITNFQLDAFNKGEYQRAVEQENLARNIVEVLYPNDNHMAGKELRLKQQYFFISASVQEAVAKYKKNHDDLKKFHEKVTFQLNDTHPTV
;
A
#
# COMPACT_ATOMS: atom_id res chain seq x y z
N TYR A 1 -9.03 15.22 1.48
CA TYR A 1 -7.88 14.31 1.40
C TYR A 1 -8.38 12.87 1.40
N GLY A 2 -8.11 12.14 0.32
CA GLY A 2 -8.47 10.73 0.16
C GLY A 2 -7.23 9.85 0.09
N CYS A 3 -7.34 8.58 0.52
CA CYS A 3 -6.29 7.58 0.41
C CYS A 3 -6.80 6.33 -0.29
N GLY A 4 -5.91 5.61 -0.96
CA GLY A 4 -6.20 4.34 -1.62
C GLY A 4 -4.93 3.57 -1.95
N ILE A 5 -5.07 2.45 -2.65
CA ILE A 5 -3.96 1.72 -3.26
C ILE A 5 -3.89 2.09 -4.74
N ARG A 6 -2.68 2.25 -5.26
CA ARG A 6 -2.42 2.46 -6.68
C ARG A 6 -2.33 1.12 -7.40
N TYR A 7 -3.48 0.58 -7.77
CA TYR A 7 -3.50 -0.70 -8.50
C TYR A 7 -3.02 -0.55 -9.94
N ARG A 8 -2.19 -1.49 -10.40
CA ARG A 8 -1.73 -1.56 -11.80
C ARG A 8 -2.83 -2.04 -12.72
N TYR A 9 -3.64 -3.01 -12.26
CA TYR A 9 -4.78 -3.58 -12.96
C TYR A 9 -6.04 -3.44 -12.11
N GLY A 10 -6.49 -2.20 -11.92
CA GLY A 10 -7.76 -1.87 -11.26
C GLY A 10 -8.84 -1.45 -12.26
N MET A 11 -8.49 -1.23 -13.53
CA MET A 11 -9.39 -0.95 -14.63
C MET A 11 -9.39 -2.09 -15.63
N PHE A 12 -10.52 -2.30 -16.29
CA PHE A 12 -10.72 -3.37 -17.26
C PHE A 12 -11.24 -2.83 -18.58
N LYS A 13 -10.69 -3.34 -19.68
CA LYS A 13 -11.27 -3.15 -21.01
C LYS A 13 -12.40 -4.14 -21.21
N GLN A 14 -13.50 -3.66 -21.73
CA GLN A 14 -14.60 -4.50 -22.14
C GLN A 14 -14.45 -4.87 -23.61
N LYS A 15 -14.53 -6.15 -23.91
CA LYS A 15 -14.55 -6.69 -25.27
C LYS A 15 -15.87 -7.42 -25.50
N ILE A 16 -16.40 -7.32 -26.71
CA ILE A 16 -17.51 -8.15 -27.13
C ILE A 16 -16.99 -9.29 -27.97
N VAL A 17 -17.22 -10.51 -27.52
CA VAL A 17 -16.83 -11.75 -28.23
C VAL A 17 -18.07 -12.63 -28.30
N ASP A 18 -18.48 -13.01 -29.51
CA ASP A 18 -19.66 -13.84 -29.78
C ASP A 18 -20.96 -13.29 -29.12
N GLY A 19 -21.09 -11.95 -29.02
CA GLY A 19 -22.20 -11.28 -28.41
C GLY A 19 -22.15 -11.14 -26.87
N TYR A 20 -21.10 -11.65 -26.23
CA TYR A 20 -20.89 -11.58 -24.78
C TYR A 20 -19.82 -10.55 -24.42
N GLN A 21 -20.06 -9.84 -23.31
CA GLN A 21 -19.07 -8.94 -22.73
C GLN A 21 -17.99 -9.73 -21.98
N ILE A 22 -16.73 -9.47 -22.32
CA ILE A 22 -15.56 -10.05 -21.66
C ILE A 22 -14.70 -8.93 -21.12
N GLU A 23 -14.29 -9.02 -19.86
CA GLU A 23 -13.34 -8.11 -19.22
C GLU A 23 -11.92 -8.60 -19.42
N VAL A 24 -11.04 -7.68 -19.86
CA VAL A 24 -9.60 -7.92 -19.98
C VAL A 24 -8.82 -6.82 -19.28
N PRO A 25 -7.62 -7.12 -18.74
CA PRO A 25 -6.80 -6.12 -18.08
C PRO A 25 -6.54 -4.90 -18.98
N ASP A 26 -6.69 -3.70 -18.43
CA ASP A 26 -6.27 -2.46 -19.10
C ASP A 26 -4.92 -1.99 -18.55
N ASN A 27 -3.92 -1.92 -19.41
CA ASN A 27 -2.62 -1.37 -19.06
C ASN A 27 -2.65 0.16 -19.12
N TRP A 28 -3.45 0.78 -18.24
CA TRP A 28 -3.69 2.22 -18.21
C TRP A 28 -2.44 3.04 -17.88
N LEU A 29 -1.42 2.42 -17.25
CA LEU A 29 -0.15 3.05 -16.91
C LEU A 29 0.92 2.96 -18.01
N LYS A 30 0.61 2.33 -19.15
CA LYS A 30 1.58 2.11 -20.23
C LYS A 30 2.31 3.38 -20.69
N ASN A 31 1.61 4.49 -20.71
CA ASN A 31 2.15 5.79 -21.16
C ASN A 31 2.42 6.74 -19.97
N GLY A 32 2.38 6.24 -18.72
CA GLY A 32 2.41 7.06 -17.51
C GLY A 32 1.10 7.81 -17.28
N ASN A 33 1.07 8.59 -16.21
CA ASN A 33 -0.05 9.46 -15.87
C ASN A 33 0.48 10.88 -15.53
N PRO A 34 0.21 11.91 -16.33
CA PRO A 34 0.74 13.25 -16.10
C PRO A 34 0.13 13.95 -14.87
N PHE A 35 -0.95 13.41 -14.31
CA PHE A 35 -1.61 13.94 -13.11
C PHE A 35 -1.07 13.32 -11.81
N GLU A 36 -0.12 12.40 -11.88
CA GLU A 36 0.49 11.75 -10.74
C GLU A 36 1.80 12.45 -10.34
N LEU A 37 1.95 12.70 -9.05
CA LEU A 37 3.19 13.17 -8.43
C LEU A 37 3.65 12.15 -7.40
N ARG A 38 4.72 11.41 -7.71
CA ARG A 38 5.35 10.47 -6.78
C ARG A 38 6.10 11.23 -5.68
N ARG A 39 5.87 10.84 -4.41
CA ARG A 39 6.38 11.52 -3.21
C ARG A 39 7.18 10.57 -2.32
N PRO A 40 8.38 10.12 -2.75
CA PRO A 40 9.18 9.14 -2.00
C PRO A 40 9.64 9.66 -0.63
N GLU A 41 9.70 10.97 -0.44
CA GLU A 41 10.04 11.62 0.85
C GLU A 41 9.01 11.36 1.95
N TYR A 42 7.81 10.89 1.61
CA TYR A 42 6.76 10.50 2.55
C TYR A 42 6.54 8.99 2.61
N ALA A 43 7.44 8.21 2.04
CA ALA A 43 7.34 6.75 2.06
C ALA A 43 7.26 6.19 3.49
N LYS A 44 6.55 5.07 3.65
CA LYS A 44 6.35 4.36 4.93
C LYS A 44 6.75 2.91 4.78
N GLU A 45 7.48 2.38 5.74
CA GLU A 45 7.71 0.94 5.81
C GLU A 45 6.47 0.24 6.36
N VAL A 46 5.98 -0.77 5.64
CA VAL A 46 4.90 -1.65 6.08
C VAL A 46 5.45 -3.04 6.32
N LYS A 47 5.27 -3.55 7.54
CA LYS A 47 5.83 -4.82 8.01
C LYS A 47 4.75 -5.89 8.09
N PHE A 48 5.04 -7.07 7.56
CA PHE A 48 4.12 -8.21 7.51
C PHE A 48 4.67 -9.39 8.30
N GLY A 49 3.81 -10.04 9.05
CA GLY A 49 4.17 -11.21 9.86
C GLY A 49 5.12 -10.88 11.01
N GLY A 50 5.90 -11.88 11.44
CA GLY A 50 6.80 -11.73 12.58
C GLY A 50 6.08 -11.72 13.92
N TYR A 51 6.77 -11.22 14.93
CA TYR A 51 6.25 -11.09 16.29
C TYR A 51 6.79 -9.85 16.99
N ILE A 52 6.11 -9.40 18.04
CA ILE A 52 6.56 -8.29 18.86
C ILE A 52 7.28 -8.85 20.10
N GLU A 53 8.56 -8.55 20.22
CA GLU A 53 9.31 -8.74 21.45
C GLU A 53 9.05 -7.57 22.39
N THR A 54 8.62 -7.88 23.62
CA THR A 54 8.33 -6.87 24.64
C THR A 54 9.37 -6.97 25.73
N ARG A 55 10.02 -5.87 26.07
CA ARG A 55 10.96 -5.75 27.19
C ARG A 55 10.49 -4.66 28.14
N TYR A 56 10.65 -4.88 29.42
CA TYR A 56 10.38 -3.90 30.45
C TYR A 56 11.69 -3.44 31.09
N GLU A 57 12.07 -2.21 30.83
CA GLU A 57 13.34 -1.62 31.29
C GLU A 57 13.10 -0.20 31.83
N ASN A 58 13.67 0.12 33.00
CA ASN A 58 13.61 1.45 33.61
C ASN A 58 12.19 2.01 33.76
N GLY A 59 11.20 1.16 34.11
CA GLY A 59 9.81 1.59 34.29
C GLY A 59 8.99 1.74 33.02
N ASN A 60 9.55 1.43 31.85
CA ASN A 60 8.90 1.56 30.55
C ASN A 60 8.87 0.24 29.77
N TYR A 61 7.83 0.05 28.98
CA TYR A 61 7.77 -1.03 28.02
C TYR A 61 8.43 -0.61 26.71
N HIS A 62 9.30 -1.46 26.19
CA HIS A 62 9.93 -1.36 24.89
C HIS A 62 9.40 -2.48 24.00
N PHE A 63 9.02 -2.13 22.77
CA PHE A 63 8.47 -3.06 21.79
C PHE A 63 9.37 -3.10 20.57
N GLU A 64 9.76 -4.30 20.15
CA GLU A 64 10.57 -4.52 18.97
C GLU A 64 9.90 -5.55 18.07
N HIS A 65 9.63 -5.17 16.81
CA HIS A 65 9.08 -6.08 15.80
C HIS A 65 10.20 -6.90 15.17
N LYS A 66 10.09 -8.23 15.22
CA LYS A 66 11.12 -9.15 14.72
C LYS A 66 10.58 -10.16 13.71
N ASN A 67 11.47 -10.67 12.85
CA ASN A 67 11.19 -11.71 11.85
C ASN A 67 10.04 -11.35 10.89
N TYR A 68 9.94 -10.09 10.51
CA TYR A 68 8.96 -9.59 9.57
C TYR A 68 9.51 -9.52 8.14
N GLN A 69 8.63 -9.57 7.17
CA GLN A 69 8.87 -9.10 5.82
C GLN A 69 8.37 -7.66 5.70
N SER A 70 9.01 -6.84 4.89
CA SER A 70 8.56 -5.47 4.73
C SER A 70 8.61 -5.00 3.29
N VAL A 71 7.73 -4.04 2.99
CA VAL A 71 7.70 -3.30 1.74
C VAL A 71 7.64 -1.80 2.03
N LEU A 72 8.07 -1.02 1.07
CA LEU A 72 7.97 0.43 1.13
C LEU A 72 6.66 0.88 0.48
N ALA A 73 5.78 1.50 1.25
CA ALA A 73 4.60 2.18 0.73
C ALA A 73 5.01 3.58 0.29
N VAL A 74 5.03 3.82 -1.02
CA VAL A 74 5.41 5.09 -1.62
C VAL A 74 4.16 5.83 -2.06
N PRO A 75 3.89 7.04 -1.53
CA PRO A 75 2.70 7.76 -1.92
C PRO A 75 2.85 8.41 -3.30
N VAL A 76 1.77 8.34 -4.05
CA VAL A 76 1.57 9.02 -5.33
C VAL A 76 0.35 9.92 -5.16
N ASP A 77 0.56 11.22 -5.29
CA ASP A 77 -0.47 12.23 -5.09
C ASP A 77 -1.10 12.65 -6.41
N MET A 78 -2.43 12.70 -6.43
CA MET A 78 -3.21 13.25 -7.54
C MET A 78 -3.98 14.47 -7.07
N PRO A 79 -3.83 15.65 -7.72
CA PRO A 79 -4.59 16.84 -7.39
C PRO A 79 -6.03 16.71 -7.86
N ILE A 80 -6.97 16.96 -6.96
CA ILE A 80 -8.41 17.00 -7.25
C ILE A 80 -8.87 18.44 -7.14
N VAL A 81 -9.05 19.07 -8.28
CA VAL A 81 -9.39 20.49 -8.39
C VAL A 81 -10.87 20.69 -8.11
N GLY A 82 -11.20 21.67 -7.26
CA GLY A 82 -12.57 22.07 -6.99
C GLY A 82 -13.18 22.86 -8.13
N TYR A 83 -14.49 22.75 -8.32
CA TYR A 83 -15.22 23.48 -9.34
C TYR A 83 -15.44 24.95 -8.93
N GLY A 84 -15.00 25.88 -9.77
CA GLY A 84 -15.26 27.31 -9.60
C GLY A 84 -14.67 27.95 -8.31
N ASN A 85 -13.66 27.35 -7.71
CA ASN A 85 -12.97 27.85 -6.51
C ASN A 85 -11.46 27.55 -6.55
N ASN A 86 -10.72 28.07 -5.56
CA ASN A 86 -9.27 27.89 -5.44
C ASN A 86 -8.87 26.70 -4.55
N ILE A 87 -9.77 25.74 -4.35
CA ILE A 87 -9.51 24.55 -3.52
C ILE A 87 -8.95 23.44 -4.40
N VAL A 88 -7.83 22.85 -3.97
CA VAL A 88 -7.26 21.64 -4.55
C VAL A 88 -7.10 20.61 -3.43
N ASN A 89 -7.86 19.54 -3.49
CA ASN A 89 -7.71 18.40 -2.60
C ASN A 89 -6.68 17.42 -3.17
N THR A 90 -6.21 16.51 -2.32
CA THR A 90 -5.26 15.47 -2.72
C THR A 90 -5.91 14.10 -2.59
N LEU A 91 -5.86 13.31 -3.65
CA LEU A 91 -6.02 11.87 -3.57
C LEU A 91 -4.61 11.25 -3.51
N ARG A 92 -4.28 10.65 -2.36
CA ARG A 92 -3.02 9.93 -2.16
C ARG A 92 -3.24 8.45 -2.34
N VAL A 93 -2.59 7.86 -3.32
CA VAL A 93 -2.61 6.41 -3.53
C VAL A 93 -1.23 5.82 -3.23
N TRP A 94 -1.21 4.67 -2.56
CA TRP A 94 0.01 4.02 -2.14
C TRP A 94 0.45 3.00 -3.21
N ASP A 95 1.65 3.18 -3.75
CA ASP A 95 2.37 2.17 -4.53
C ASP A 95 3.28 1.37 -3.59
N ALA A 96 3.58 0.12 -3.94
CA ALA A 96 4.45 -0.74 -3.15
C ALA A 96 5.77 -0.97 -3.89
N GLU A 97 6.87 -0.74 -3.18
CA GLU A 97 8.23 -0.92 -3.70
C GLU A 97 9.05 -1.84 -2.77
N ALA A 98 10.05 -2.50 -3.31
CA ALA A 98 11.00 -3.27 -2.52
C ALA A 98 11.85 -2.32 -1.65
N ILE A 99 12.13 -2.73 -0.41
CA ILE A 99 13.04 -1.97 0.48
C ILE A 99 14.48 -2.15 0.04
N THR A 100 14.84 -3.35 -0.39
CA THR A 100 16.18 -3.67 -0.87
C THR A 100 16.26 -3.52 -2.38
N ASN A 101 17.39 -3.03 -2.85
CA ASN A 101 17.69 -3.01 -4.28
C ASN A 101 17.79 -4.43 -4.85
N PHE A 102 17.70 -4.53 -6.16
CA PHE A 102 17.94 -5.74 -6.92
C PHE A 102 19.20 -6.49 -6.45
N GLN A 103 19.06 -7.79 -6.17
CA GLN A 103 20.14 -8.60 -5.64
C GLN A 103 21.08 -9.10 -6.76
N LEU A 104 21.98 -8.24 -7.21
CA LEU A 104 22.91 -8.52 -8.30
C LEU A 104 23.74 -9.80 -8.07
N ASP A 105 24.18 -10.04 -6.83
CA ASP A 105 24.97 -11.23 -6.48
C ASP A 105 24.19 -12.53 -6.67
N ALA A 106 22.91 -12.54 -6.31
CA ALA A 106 22.03 -13.68 -6.56
C ALA A 106 21.82 -13.89 -8.08
N PHE A 107 21.60 -12.81 -8.81
CA PHE A 107 21.44 -12.86 -10.26
C PHE A 107 22.69 -13.43 -10.95
N ASN A 108 23.89 -12.99 -10.59
CA ASN A 108 25.17 -13.45 -11.13
C ASN A 108 25.44 -14.94 -10.83
N LYS A 109 24.82 -15.48 -9.77
CA LYS A 109 24.88 -16.92 -9.42
C LYS A 109 23.83 -17.76 -10.14
N GLY A 110 22.99 -17.16 -10.98
CA GLY A 110 21.89 -17.85 -11.67
C GLY A 110 20.62 -18.00 -10.81
N GLU A 111 20.57 -17.40 -9.62
CA GLU A 111 19.43 -17.42 -8.69
C GLU A 111 18.41 -16.32 -9.08
N TYR A 112 17.91 -16.34 -10.30
CA TYR A 112 17.12 -15.24 -10.87
C TYR A 112 15.83 -14.94 -10.11
N GLN A 113 15.15 -15.97 -9.60
CA GLN A 113 13.92 -15.77 -8.81
C GLN A 113 14.22 -15.06 -7.48
N ARG A 114 15.31 -15.45 -6.82
CA ARG A 114 15.74 -14.83 -5.57
C ARG A 114 16.16 -13.37 -5.79
N ALA A 115 16.78 -13.08 -6.93
CA ALA A 115 17.22 -11.70 -7.25
C ALA A 115 16.07 -10.69 -7.30
N VAL A 116 14.84 -11.12 -7.64
CA VAL A 116 13.64 -10.29 -7.78
C VAL A 116 12.55 -10.61 -6.74
N GLU A 117 12.82 -11.42 -5.74
CA GLU A 117 11.82 -11.89 -4.76
C GLU A 117 11.15 -10.71 -4.02
N GLN A 118 11.92 -9.75 -3.57
CA GLN A 118 11.42 -8.58 -2.85
C GLN A 118 10.60 -7.65 -3.75
N GLU A 119 10.99 -7.51 -5.00
CA GLU A 119 10.24 -6.75 -6.01
C GLU A 119 8.90 -7.43 -6.32
N ASN A 120 8.90 -8.76 -6.44
CA ASN A 120 7.68 -9.53 -6.65
C ASN A 120 6.73 -9.47 -5.45
N LEU A 121 7.26 -9.52 -4.21
CA LEU A 121 6.47 -9.36 -2.99
C LEU A 121 5.74 -8.00 -2.99
N ALA A 122 6.47 -6.92 -3.23
CA ALA A 122 5.90 -5.58 -3.28
C ALA A 122 4.88 -5.46 -4.42
N ARG A 123 5.26 -5.91 -5.62
CA ARG A 123 4.41 -5.83 -6.81
C ARG A 123 3.08 -6.55 -6.64
N ASN A 124 3.06 -7.74 -6.07
CA ASN A 124 1.85 -8.52 -5.87
C ASN A 124 0.79 -7.77 -5.05
N ILE A 125 1.20 -6.94 -4.07
CA ILE A 125 0.27 -6.17 -3.23
C ILE A 125 -0.54 -5.16 -4.07
N VAL A 126 0.07 -4.55 -5.07
CA VAL A 126 -0.54 -3.47 -5.87
C VAL A 126 -0.86 -3.88 -7.31
N GLU A 127 -0.70 -5.17 -7.65
CA GLU A 127 -0.88 -5.60 -9.03
C GLU A 127 -2.33 -5.57 -9.46
N VAL A 128 -3.23 -6.22 -8.72
CA VAL A 128 -4.64 -6.43 -9.14
C VAL A 128 -5.60 -6.02 -8.05
N LEU A 129 -6.58 -5.18 -8.40
CA LEU A 129 -7.75 -4.90 -7.57
C LEU A 129 -8.68 -6.13 -7.55
N TYR A 130 -9.13 -6.54 -6.37
CA TYR A 130 -9.99 -7.70 -6.16
C TYR A 130 -9.43 -9.01 -6.77
N PRO A 131 -8.25 -9.45 -6.32
CA PRO A 131 -7.71 -10.73 -6.77
C PRO A 131 -8.65 -11.87 -6.38
N ASN A 132 -8.61 -12.97 -7.15
CA ASN A 132 -9.38 -14.17 -6.84
C ASN A 132 -8.97 -14.75 -5.48
N ASP A 133 -9.92 -14.93 -4.59
CA ASP A 133 -9.74 -15.41 -3.22
C ASP A 133 -10.42 -16.76 -2.91
N ASN A 134 -10.72 -17.54 -3.93
CA ASN A 134 -11.23 -18.91 -3.78
C ASN A 134 -10.19 -19.88 -3.18
N HIS A 135 -8.94 -19.45 -3.03
CA HIS A 135 -7.82 -20.21 -2.45
C HIS A 135 -7.09 -19.38 -1.39
N MET A 136 -6.36 -20.07 -0.48
CA MET A 136 -5.71 -19.42 0.68
C MET A 136 -4.73 -18.30 0.28
N ALA A 137 -3.94 -18.49 -0.77
CA ALA A 137 -3.01 -17.45 -1.23
C ALA A 137 -3.73 -16.16 -1.67
N GLY A 138 -4.91 -16.27 -2.28
CA GLY A 138 -5.73 -15.13 -2.65
C GLY A 138 -6.33 -14.40 -1.44
N LYS A 139 -6.80 -15.16 -0.45
CA LYS A 139 -7.30 -14.60 0.83
C LYS A 139 -6.19 -13.86 1.56
N GLU A 140 -5.02 -14.46 1.66
CA GLU A 140 -3.84 -13.84 2.26
C GLU A 140 -3.42 -12.56 1.51
N LEU A 141 -3.43 -12.58 0.19
CA LEU A 141 -3.12 -11.40 -0.62
C LEU A 141 -4.11 -10.26 -0.37
N ARG A 142 -5.42 -10.55 -0.33
CA ARG A 142 -6.43 -9.53 -0.01
C ARG A 142 -6.21 -8.93 1.37
N LEU A 143 -5.93 -9.76 2.37
CA LEU A 143 -5.63 -9.27 3.71
C LEU A 143 -4.36 -8.42 3.74
N LYS A 144 -3.31 -8.81 3.00
CA LYS A 144 -2.08 -8.01 2.84
C LYS A 144 -2.35 -6.66 2.18
N GLN A 145 -3.21 -6.61 1.16
CA GLN A 145 -3.62 -5.35 0.51
C GLN A 145 -4.29 -4.41 1.50
N GLN A 146 -5.26 -4.90 2.27
CA GLN A 146 -5.98 -4.10 3.26
C GLN A 146 -5.04 -3.61 4.37
N TYR A 147 -4.22 -4.50 4.91
CA TYR A 147 -3.24 -4.15 5.94
C TYR A 147 -2.22 -3.12 5.42
N PHE A 148 -1.70 -3.31 4.21
CA PHE A 148 -0.79 -2.37 3.56
C PHE A 148 -1.38 -0.96 3.49
N PHE A 149 -2.59 -0.85 2.97
CA PHE A 149 -3.29 0.42 2.82
C PHE A 149 -3.52 1.12 4.16
N ILE A 150 -4.06 0.40 5.14
CA ILE A 150 -4.38 0.97 6.45
C ILE A 150 -3.11 1.32 7.21
N SER A 151 -2.11 0.44 7.23
CA SER A 151 -0.83 0.69 7.91
C SER A 151 -0.15 1.96 7.38
N ALA A 152 -0.03 2.11 6.07
CA ALA A 152 0.58 3.29 5.46
C ALA A 152 -0.22 4.58 5.78
N SER A 153 -1.55 4.51 5.68
CA SER A 153 -2.44 5.66 5.92
C SER A 153 -2.45 6.09 7.38
N VAL A 154 -2.45 5.15 8.33
CA VAL A 154 -2.37 5.44 9.77
C VAL A 154 -1.02 6.06 10.13
N GLN A 155 0.08 5.50 9.63
CA GLN A 155 1.42 6.08 9.83
C GLN A 155 1.49 7.52 9.33
N GLU A 156 0.89 7.82 8.18
CA GLU A 156 0.82 9.18 7.64
C GLU A 156 -0.03 10.11 8.52
N ALA A 157 -1.19 9.65 8.98
CA ALA A 157 -2.05 10.42 9.89
C ALA A 157 -1.33 10.75 11.20
N VAL A 158 -0.64 9.77 11.80
CA VAL A 158 0.17 9.96 13.01
C VAL A 158 1.32 10.93 12.75
N ALA A 159 2.03 10.79 11.62
CA ALA A 159 3.14 11.69 11.27
C ALA A 159 2.66 13.14 11.09
N LYS A 160 1.50 13.35 10.47
CA LYS A 160 0.88 14.67 10.33
C LYS A 160 0.48 15.26 11.68
N TYR A 161 -0.15 14.46 12.53
CA TYR A 161 -0.57 14.90 13.85
C TYR A 161 0.63 15.34 14.71
N LYS A 162 1.69 14.54 14.72
CA LYS A 162 2.92 14.82 15.49
C LYS A 162 3.68 16.07 15.05
N LYS A 163 3.41 16.63 13.86
CA LYS A 163 4.01 17.92 13.47
C LYS A 163 3.61 19.09 14.38
N ASN A 164 2.43 19.00 15.01
CA ASN A 164 1.85 20.06 15.83
C ASN A 164 1.48 19.61 17.26
N HIS A 165 1.84 18.37 17.64
CA HIS A 165 1.48 17.79 18.94
C HIS A 165 2.60 16.87 19.41
N ASP A 166 2.99 17.01 20.69
CA ASP A 166 4.08 16.24 21.28
C ASP A 166 3.70 14.79 21.63
N ASP A 167 2.42 14.55 21.91
CA ASP A 167 1.89 13.23 22.28
C ASP A 167 0.66 12.84 21.44
N LEU A 168 0.15 11.63 21.64
CA LEU A 168 -1.03 11.11 20.93
C LEU A 168 -2.32 11.12 21.78
N LYS A 169 -2.32 11.72 22.97
CA LYS A 169 -3.47 11.64 23.91
C LYS A 169 -4.77 12.17 23.29
N LYS A 170 -4.66 13.21 22.46
CA LYS A 170 -5.80 13.86 21.79
C LYS A 170 -5.90 13.48 20.30
N PHE A 171 -5.19 12.47 19.86
CA PHE A 171 -5.23 12.04 18.45
C PHE A 171 -6.66 11.67 18.01
N HIS A 172 -7.40 10.98 18.86
CA HIS A 172 -8.78 10.57 18.62
C HIS A 172 -9.78 11.74 18.46
N GLU A 173 -9.46 12.94 18.96
CA GLU A 173 -10.28 14.14 18.76
C GLU A 173 -10.14 14.73 17.34
N LYS A 174 -9.09 14.36 16.61
CA LYS A 174 -8.73 14.90 15.30
C LYS A 174 -8.80 13.90 14.17
N VAL A 175 -8.70 12.61 14.48
CA VAL A 175 -8.63 11.53 13.49
C VAL A 175 -9.63 10.44 13.86
N THR A 176 -10.52 10.15 12.95
CA THR A 176 -11.48 9.03 13.05
C THR A 176 -11.24 8.04 11.92
N PHE A 177 -11.26 6.76 12.25
CA PHE A 177 -11.19 5.68 11.27
C PHE A 177 -12.56 5.03 11.15
N GLN A 178 -13.07 4.97 9.93
CA GLN A 178 -14.25 4.18 9.61
C GLN A 178 -13.79 2.97 8.80
N LEU A 179 -13.99 1.78 9.36
CA LEU A 179 -13.76 0.54 8.67
C LEU A 179 -15.05 0.09 8.00
N ASN A 180 -15.01 -0.06 6.70
CA ASN A 180 -16.16 -0.50 5.91
C ASN A 180 -15.67 -1.53 4.88
N ASP A 181 -15.65 -2.79 5.31
CA ASP A 181 -15.39 -3.92 4.44
C ASP A 181 -16.39 -5.04 4.75
N THR A 182 -17.08 -5.50 3.73
CA THR A 182 -18.09 -6.58 3.82
C THR A 182 -17.50 -7.93 3.38
N HIS A 183 -16.21 -7.98 3.09
CA HIS A 183 -15.55 -9.21 2.63
C HIS A 183 -15.46 -10.22 3.78
N PRO A 184 -15.75 -11.52 3.54
CA PRO A 184 -15.82 -12.53 4.59
C PRO A 184 -14.48 -12.90 5.24
N THR A 185 -13.37 -12.36 4.76
CA THR A 185 -12.03 -12.54 5.36
C THR A 185 -11.61 -11.43 6.33
N VAL A 186 -12.48 -10.46 6.57
CA VAL A 186 -12.25 -9.34 7.50
C VAL A 186 -13.00 -9.54 8.80
#